data_20b7d1c75ff14f3ebf033ea2ffd0f106
#
_entry.id   20b7d1c75ff14f3ebf033ea2ffd0f106
#
_cell.length_a   1.000
_cell.length_b   1.000
_cell.length_c   1.000
_cell.angle_alpha   90.00
_cell.angle_beta   90.00
_cell.angle_gamma   90.00
#
_symmetry.space_group_name_H-M   'P 1'
#
loop_
_entity.id
_entity.type
_entity.pdbx_description
1 polymer ?
#
loop_
_entity_poly.entity_id
_entity_poly.type
_entity_poly.pdbx_seq_one_letter_code
_entity_poly.pdbx_strand_id
1 'polypeptide(L)'
;MIIMKKYLLWLPLVWFGFGAAIYTTTIGTTATEKSVNKNISFAVYKGNNYASEVYNNTSAKLHIIITKVRGNNRFIVWDKTFDAKLLKQYPSLENALTQQVTVPNVLDKKEHLEVTYVLTYDSNGNELQMQNGTIVYGNSDKLDISI
;
A
#
# COMPACT_ATOMS: atom_id res chain seq x y z
N MET A 1 -3.83 -21.04 99.67
CA MET A 1 -5.13 -20.72 99.10
C MET A 1 -4.84 -19.72 97.92
N ILE A 2 -4.76 -20.23 96.70
CA ILE A 2 -4.29 -19.51 95.53
C ILE A 2 -5.51 -19.12 94.71
N ILE A 3 -5.72 -17.81 94.56
CA ILE A 3 -6.82 -17.27 93.79
C ILE A 3 -6.30 -17.08 92.34
N MET A 4 -6.74 -17.92 91.37
CA MET A 4 -6.46 -17.77 90.00
C MET A 4 -7.42 -16.71 89.41
N LYS A 5 -6.88 -15.57 89.01
CA LYS A 5 -7.57 -14.55 88.18
C LYS A 5 -7.67 -15.03 86.72
N LYS A 6 -8.88 -15.25 86.27
CA LYS A 6 -9.19 -15.48 84.86
C LYS A 6 -9.08 -14.16 84.09
N TYR A 7 -8.06 -14.07 83.23
CA TYR A 7 -7.99 -13.00 82.23
C TYR A 7 -8.81 -13.43 80.98
N LEU A 8 -9.90 -12.75 80.80
CA LEU A 8 -10.73 -12.87 79.62
C LEU A 8 -10.05 -12.07 78.46
N LEU A 9 -9.38 -12.75 77.53
CA LEU A 9 -8.78 -12.15 76.37
C LEU A 9 -9.89 -11.81 75.38
N TRP A 10 -10.14 -10.51 75.23
CA TRP A 10 -10.91 -9.99 74.09
C TRP A 10 -10.02 -9.99 72.88
N LEU A 11 -10.26 -10.91 71.93
CA LEU A 11 -9.69 -10.87 70.56
C LEU A 11 -10.55 -9.93 69.71
N PRO A 12 -9.98 -8.86 69.14
CA PRO A 12 -10.68 -8.10 68.14
C PRO A 12 -10.76 -8.90 66.84
N LEU A 13 -11.99 -9.18 66.42
CA LEU A 13 -12.30 -9.80 65.16
C LEU A 13 -11.97 -8.81 64.04
N VAL A 14 -10.78 -8.93 63.46
CA VAL A 14 -10.39 -8.13 62.29
C VAL A 14 -11.13 -8.70 61.09
N TRP A 15 -12.16 -8.01 60.67
CA TRP A 15 -12.83 -8.26 59.39
C TRP A 15 -11.90 -7.85 58.26
N PHE A 16 -11.21 -8.80 57.66
CA PHE A 16 -10.59 -8.61 56.38
C PHE A 16 -11.71 -8.57 55.30
N GLY A 17 -12.16 -7.36 55.00
CA GLY A 17 -12.98 -7.13 53.82
C GLY A 17 -12.15 -7.47 52.57
N PHE A 18 -12.36 -8.67 51.99
CA PHE A 18 -11.90 -8.97 50.65
C PHE A 18 -12.70 -8.09 49.68
N GLY A 19 -12.17 -6.91 49.40
CA GLY A 19 -12.59 -6.13 48.26
C GLY A 19 -12.22 -6.89 46.99
N ALA A 20 -13.17 -7.63 46.44
CA ALA A 20 -13.03 -8.18 45.11
C ALA A 20 -12.99 -6.98 44.12
N ALA A 21 -11.78 -6.53 43.79
CA ALA A 21 -11.59 -5.62 42.69
C ALA A 21 -11.99 -6.38 41.41
N ILE A 22 -13.21 -6.14 40.94
CA ILE A 22 -13.65 -6.59 39.62
C ILE A 22 -12.85 -5.77 38.60
N TYR A 23 -11.73 -6.34 38.14
CA TYR A 23 -11.05 -5.84 36.97
C TYR A 23 -11.96 -6.14 35.79
N THR A 24 -12.78 -5.19 35.42
CA THR A 24 -13.42 -5.18 34.10
C THR A 24 -12.29 -5.03 33.08
N THR A 25 -11.74 -6.14 32.61
CA THR A 25 -10.95 -6.14 31.38
C THR A 25 -11.92 -5.70 30.28
N THR A 26 -11.88 -4.43 29.92
CA THR A 26 -12.43 -3.96 28.66
C THR A 26 -11.65 -4.72 27.59
N ILE A 27 -12.23 -5.82 27.12
CA ILE A 27 -11.78 -6.46 25.90
C ILE A 27 -12.06 -5.41 24.83
N GLY A 28 -11.05 -4.59 24.54
CA GLY A 28 -11.10 -3.68 23.42
C GLY A 28 -11.43 -4.56 22.22
N THR A 29 -12.64 -4.41 21.69
CA THR A 29 -12.97 -4.97 20.39
C THR A 29 -11.96 -4.36 19.41
N THR A 30 -10.90 -5.10 19.12
CA THR A 30 -10.00 -4.77 18.01
C THR A 30 -10.87 -4.76 16.78
N ALA A 31 -11.24 -3.56 16.34
CA ALA A 31 -12.01 -3.40 15.12
C ALA A 31 -11.26 -4.18 14.04
N THR A 32 -11.87 -5.25 13.55
CA THR A 32 -11.29 -6.08 12.49
C THR A 32 -10.99 -5.16 11.31
N GLU A 33 -9.72 -4.97 11.00
CA GLU A 33 -9.30 -4.07 9.94
C GLU A 33 -9.91 -4.56 8.62
N LYS A 34 -10.62 -3.67 7.95
CA LYS A 34 -11.21 -3.98 6.66
C LYS A 34 -10.11 -4.10 5.61
N SER A 35 -9.99 -5.28 5.04
CA SER A 35 -9.15 -5.54 3.88
C SER A 35 -9.98 -5.36 2.60
N VAL A 36 -9.39 -4.71 1.60
CA VAL A 36 -10.02 -4.45 0.29
C VAL A 36 -9.09 -4.88 -0.83
N ASN A 37 -9.68 -5.19 -1.98
CA ASN A 37 -8.93 -5.37 -3.22
C ASN A 37 -8.87 -4.02 -3.94
N LYS A 38 -7.68 -3.61 -4.39
CA LYS A 38 -7.49 -2.41 -5.20
C LYS A 38 -7.20 -2.80 -6.64
N ASN A 39 -7.93 -2.19 -7.57
CA ASN A 39 -7.79 -2.42 -9.01
C ASN A 39 -7.11 -1.21 -9.65
N ILE A 40 -6.03 -1.45 -10.38
CA ILE A 40 -5.30 -0.41 -11.10
C ILE A 40 -5.32 -0.76 -12.58
N SER A 41 -5.75 0.18 -13.39
CA SER A 41 -5.75 0.06 -14.84
C SER A 41 -4.74 1.03 -15.44
N PHE A 42 -3.87 0.54 -16.30
CA PHE A 42 -2.92 1.36 -17.06
C PHE A 42 -3.39 1.45 -18.50
N ALA A 43 -3.35 2.66 -19.07
CA ALA A 43 -3.52 2.89 -20.50
C ALA A 43 -2.22 3.50 -21.03
N VAL A 44 -1.53 2.77 -21.91
CA VAL A 44 -0.23 3.15 -22.47
C VAL A 44 -0.41 3.51 -23.94
N TYR A 45 -0.02 4.73 -24.33
CA TYR A 45 -0.22 5.24 -25.67
C TYR A 45 0.86 6.24 -26.09
N LYS A 46 0.98 6.50 -27.38
CA LYS A 46 1.89 7.48 -27.93
C LYS A 46 1.34 8.89 -27.73
N GLY A 47 2.12 9.79 -27.14
CA GLY A 47 1.81 11.21 -27.08
C GLY A 47 1.84 11.89 -28.45
N ASN A 48 1.07 12.95 -28.59
CA ASN A 48 0.95 13.69 -29.86
C ASN A 48 2.24 14.41 -30.29
N ASN A 49 3.18 14.59 -29.37
CA ASN A 49 4.42 15.34 -29.60
C ASN A 49 5.49 14.59 -30.43
N TYR A 50 5.27 13.29 -30.71
CA TYR A 50 6.24 12.41 -31.37
C TYR A 50 5.90 12.12 -32.83
N ALA A 51 5.18 13.02 -33.50
CA ALA A 51 4.82 12.87 -34.90
C ALA A 51 5.97 13.24 -35.87
N SER A 52 7.05 13.85 -35.38
CA SER A 52 8.19 14.27 -36.19
C SER A 52 9.06 13.08 -36.62
N GLU A 53 9.59 13.17 -37.84
CA GLU A 53 10.53 12.19 -38.40
C GLU A 53 11.80 11.99 -37.57
N VAL A 54 12.15 12.98 -36.76
CA VAL A 54 13.30 12.93 -35.80
C VAL A 54 13.19 11.74 -34.84
N TYR A 55 11.95 11.30 -34.53
CA TYR A 55 11.72 10.19 -33.60
C TYR A 55 11.55 8.82 -34.26
N ASN A 56 11.73 8.72 -35.58
CA ASN A 56 11.51 7.46 -36.32
C ASN A 56 12.37 6.31 -35.84
N ASN A 57 13.57 6.60 -35.29
CA ASN A 57 14.53 5.61 -34.77
C ASN A 57 14.59 5.59 -33.24
N THR A 58 13.70 6.33 -32.57
CA THR A 58 13.65 6.35 -31.10
C THR A 58 12.77 5.21 -30.63
N SER A 59 13.30 4.38 -29.73
CA SER A 59 12.55 3.38 -29.00
C SER A 59 12.20 3.86 -27.60
N ALA A 60 11.15 3.30 -27.03
CA ALA A 60 10.78 3.51 -25.62
C ALA A 60 10.57 2.17 -24.93
N LYS A 61 10.98 2.10 -23.68
CA LYS A 61 10.79 0.97 -22.76
C LYS A 61 10.08 1.48 -21.53
N LEU A 62 9.04 0.79 -21.09
CA LEU A 62 8.25 1.15 -19.93
C LEU A 62 8.45 0.11 -18.82
N HIS A 63 8.79 0.57 -17.62
CA HIS A 63 8.87 -0.25 -16.42
C HIS A 63 7.89 0.32 -15.39
N ILE A 64 6.98 -0.52 -14.87
CA ILE A 64 5.97 -0.10 -13.87
C ILE A 64 6.15 -0.96 -12.63
N ILE A 65 6.14 -0.31 -11.46
CA ILE A 65 6.23 -0.93 -10.14
C ILE A 65 5.03 -0.48 -9.30
N ILE A 66 4.36 -1.43 -8.64
CA ILE A 66 3.37 -1.14 -7.62
C ILE A 66 3.93 -1.54 -6.27
N THR A 67 3.99 -0.57 -5.37
CA THR A 67 4.49 -0.75 -4.00
C THR A 67 3.35 -0.58 -3.01
N LYS A 68 3.17 -1.55 -2.14
CA LYS A 68 2.28 -1.45 -0.98
C LYS A 68 3.06 -0.84 0.19
N VAL A 69 2.53 0.23 0.77
CA VAL A 69 3.16 1.00 1.85
C VAL A 69 2.34 0.89 3.12
N ARG A 70 3.00 0.54 4.21
CA ARG A 70 2.44 0.48 5.57
C ARG A 70 3.39 1.16 6.55
N GLY A 71 3.07 2.37 6.99
CA GLY A 71 3.99 3.19 7.77
C GLY A 71 5.31 3.37 7.02
N ASN A 72 6.42 2.95 7.61
CA ASN A 72 7.76 3.03 6.98
C ASN A 72 8.12 1.79 6.12
N ASN A 73 7.27 0.76 6.11
CA ASN A 73 7.54 -0.45 5.35
C ASN A 73 7.00 -0.33 3.93
N ARG A 74 7.81 -0.77 2.96
CA ARG A 74 7.51 -0.72 1.53
C ARG A 74 7.70 -2.12 0.93
N PHE A 75 6.68 -2.63 0.23
CA PHE A 75 6.69 -3.97 -0.37
C PHE A 75 6.30 -3.86 -1.83
N ILE A 76 7.16 -4.31 -2.75
CA ILE A 76 6.80 -4.43 -4.15
C ILE A 76 5.79 -5.58 -4.27
N VAL A 77 4.59 -5.26 -4.77
CA VAL A 77 3.50 -6.22 -4.93
C VAL A 77 3.24 -6.56 -6.40
N TRP A 78 3.76 -5.75 -7.30
CA TRP A 78 3.73 -6.01 -8.73
C TRP A 78 4.86 -5.22 -9.41
N ASP A 79 5.50 -5.87 -10.38
CA ASP A 79 6.62 -5.33 -11.15
C ASP A 79 6.52 -5.86 -12.57
N LYS A 80 6.56 -4.97 -13.57
CA LYS A 80 6.52 -5.36 -14.97
C LYS A 80 7.30 -4.40 -15.84
N THR A 81 8.17 -4.98 -16.64
CA THR A 81 8.82 -4.29 -17.75
C THR A 81 8.13 -4.69 -19.05
N PHE A 82 7.76 -3.70 -19.86
CA PHE A 82 7.28 -3.87 -21.23
C PHE A 82 8.46 -3.78 -22.18
N ASP A 83 8.48 -4.66 -23.17
CA ASP A 83 9.56 -4.66 -24.16
C ASP A 83 9.68 -3.30 -24.87
N ALA A 84 10.92 -2.93 -25.17
CA ALA A 84 11.20 -1.72 -25.93
C ALA A 84 10.60 -1.82 -27.33
N LYS A 85 9.91 -0.74 -27.74
CA LYS A 85 9.31 -0.59 -29.08
C LYS A 85 9.65 0.77 -29.66
N LEU A 86 9.73 0.87 -30.96
CA LEU A 86 9.82 2.17 -31.63
C LEU A 86 8.60 3.03 -31.28
N LEU A 87 8.78 4.32 -31.06
CA LEU A 87 7.69 5.24 -30.71
C LEU A 87 6.52 5.17 -31.70
N LYS A 88 6.81 5.02 -32.99
CA LYS A 88 5.79 4.88 -34.06
C LYS A 88 4.92 3.61 -33.91
N GLN A 89 5.38 2.60 -33.18
CA GLN A 89 4.66 1.33 -32.96
C GLN A 89 3.73 1.38 -31.75
N TYR A 90 3.83 2.42 -30.91
CA TYR A 90 2.88 2.61 -29.83
C TYR A 90 1.54 3.09 -30.40
N PRO A 91 0.42 2.60 -29.87
CA PRO A 91 -0.90 2.97 -30.33
C PRO A 91 -1.25 4.43 -30.00
N SER A 92 -2.25 4.97 -30.66
CA SER A 92 -2.89 6.23 -30.26
C SER A 92 -3.66 6.05 -28.95
N LEU A 93 -4.07 7.15 -28.31
CA LEU A 93 -4.89 7.14 -27.11
C LEU A 93 -6.18 6.31 -27.27
N GLU A 94 -6.84 6.38 -28.41
CA GLU A 94 -8.08 5.63 -28.70
C GLU A 94 -7.89 4.12 -28.70
N ASN A 95 -6.67 3.66 -29.05
CA ASN A 95 -6.30 2.25 -29.11
C ASN A 95 -5.26 1.88 -28.05
N ALA A 96 -5.19 2.63 -26.93
CA ALA A 96 -4.18 2.47 -25.90
C ALA A 96 -4.03 1.00 -25.45
N LEU A 97 -2.80 0.58 -25.21
CA LEU A 97 -2.53 -0.71 -24.59
C LEU A 97 -3.03 -0.67 -23.15
N THR A 98 -3.94 -1.56 -22.80
CA THR A 98 -4.48 -1.63 -21.45
C THR A 98 -3.89 -2.79 -20.66
N GLN A 99 -3.55 -2.53 -19.41
CA GLN A 99 -3.12 -3.52 -18.44
C GLN A 99 -3.89 -3.32 -17.15
N GLN A 100 -4.51 -4.38 -16.63
CA GLN A 100 -5.18 -4.35 -15.33
C GLN A 100 -4.40 -5.16 -14.32
N VAL A 101 -4.33 -4.65 -13.08
CA VAL A 101 -3.69 -5.29 -11.94
C VAL A 101 -4.61 -5.20 -10.74
N THR A 102 -4.87 -6.33 -10.10
CA THR A 102 -5.59 -6.39 -8.83
C THR A 102 -4.61 -6.69 -7.71
N VAL A 103 -4.50 -5.79 -6.75
CA VAL A 103 -3.72 -6.01 -5.52
C VAL A 103 -4.68 -6.40 -4.41
N PRO A 104 -4.66 -7.66 -3.97
CA PRO A 104 -5.54 -8.15 -2.93
C PRO A 104 -5.09 -7.73 -1.53
N ASN A 105 -6.03 -7.76 -0.59
CA ASN A 105 -5.75 -7.66 0.84
C ASN A 105 -4.98 -6.38 1.24
N VAL A 106 -5.39 -5.23 0.74
CA VAL A 106 -4.88 -3.92 1.18
C VAL A 106 -5.70 -3.46 2.39
N LEU A 107 -5.05 -3.14 3.50
CA LEU A 107 -5.71 -2.65 4.71
C LEU A 107 -6.11 -1.18 4.52
N ASP A 108 -7.40 -0.92 4.35
CA ASP A 108 -7.96 0.33 3.85
C ASP A 108 -7.49 1.60 4.60
N LYS A 109 -7.25 1.50 5.91
CA LYS A 109 -6.85 2.65 6.74
C LYS A 109 -5.35 2.73 7.05
N LYS A 110 -4.61 1.66 6.81
CA LYS A 110 -3.20 1.55 7.22
C LYS A 110 -2.22 1.37 6.07
N GLU A 111 -2.74 0.99 4.91
CA GLU A 111 -1.95 0.73 3.72
C GLU A 111 -2.45 1.55 2.54
N HIS A 112 -1.53 1.99 1.71
CA HIS A 112 -1.83 2.56 0.42
C HIS A 112 -0.93 1.94 -0.65
N LEU A 113 -1.29 2.15 -1.91
CA LEU A 113 -0.47 1.73 -3.02
C LEU A 113 0.18 2.94 -3.67
N GLU A 114 1.46 2.81 -3.97
CA GLU A 114 2.20 3.75 -4.80
C GLU A 114 2.52 3.08 -6.13
N VAL A 115 2.25 3.77 -7.20
CA VAL A 115 2.64 3.34 -8.55
C VAL A 115 3.79 4.23 -9.00
N THR A 116 4.89 3.60 -9.37
CA THR A 116 6.03 4.28 -10.00
C THR A 116 6.22 3.70 -11.39
N TYR A 117 6.46 4.55 -12.37
CA TYR A 117 6.87 4.07 -13.69
C TYR A 117 8.08 4.84 -14.20
N VAL A 118 8.90 4.12 -14.95
CA VAL A 118 10.10 4.64 -15.60
C VAL A 118 9.98 4.43 -17.09
N LEU A 119 10.08 5.52 -17.84
CA LEU A 119 10.20 5.51 -19.30
C LEU A 119 11.67 5.69 -19.67
N THR A 120 12.21 4.75 -20.42
CA THR A 120 13.55 4.83 -20.97
C THR A 120 13.44 4.99 -22.48
N TYR A 121 13.85 6.12 -23.00
CA TYR A 121 13.94 6.40 -24.43
C TYR A 121 15.38 6.13 -24.89
N ASP A 122 15.52 5.44 -26.01
CA ASP A 122 16.80 5.25 -26.70
C ASP A 122 16.70 5.78 -28.13
N SER A 123 17.60 6.70 -28.45
CA SER A 123 17.77 7.23 -29.81
C SER A 123 19.22 7.06 -30.23
N ASN A 124 19.49 6.06 -31.07
CA ASN A 124 20.83 5.75 -31.58
C ASN A 124 21.88 5.55 -30.47
N GLY A 125 21.52 4.84 -29.38
CA GLY A 125 22.41 4.56 -28.25
C GLY A 125 22.50 5.69 -27.22
N ASN A 126 21.72 6.76 -27.37
CA ASN A 126 21.59 7.80 -26.35
C ASN A 126 20.30 7.55 -25.54
N GLU A 127 20.47 7.19 -24.28
CA GLU A 127 19.35 6.92 -23.37
C GLU A 127 18.96 8.15 -22.56
N LEU A 128 17.65 8.37 -22.46
CA LEU A 128 17.02 9.32 -21.55
C LEU A 128 16.00 8.59 -20.70
N GLN A 129 16.08 8.74 -19.37
CA GLN A 129 15.11 8.17 -18.44
C GLN A 129 14.24 9.25 -17.81
N MET A 130 12.94 8.98 -17.76
CA MET A 130 11.96 9.79 -17.08
C MET A 130 11.22 8.91 -16.06
N GLN A 131 11.21 9.34 -14.79
CA GLN A 131 10.49 8.65 -13.73
C GLN A 131 9.29 9.48 -13.29
N ASN A 132 8.16 8.81 -13.09
CA ASN A 132 6.95 9.40 -12.54
C ASN A 132 6.33 8.47 -11.50
N GLY A 133 5.47 9.02 -10.65
CA GLY A 133 4.80 8.23 -9.62
C GLY A 133 3.53 8.89 -9.13
N THR A 134 2.61 8.06 -8.63
CA THR A 134 1.34 8.50 -8.05
C THR A 134 0.91 7.59 -6.92
N ILE A 135 0.06 8.11 -6.03
CA ILE A 135 -0.57 7.33 -4.95
C ILE A 135 -1.99 6.96 -5.39
N VAL A 136 -2.34 5.70 -5.20
CA VAL A 136 -3.69 5.19 -5.47
C VAL A 136 -4.57 5.42 -4.24
N TYR A 137 -5.54 6.32 -4.36
CA TYR A 137 -6.43 6.70 -3.26
C TYR A 137 -7.70 5.84 -3.17
N GLY A 138 -8.25 5.42 -4.29
CA GLY A 138 -9.50 4.65 -4.37
C GLY A 138 -9.32 3.14 -4.33
N ASN A 139 -10.44 2.43 -4.45
CA ASN A 139 -10.45 0.99 -4.70
C ASN A 139 -10.23 0.65 -6.18
N SER A 140 -10.42 1.62 -7.05
CA SER A 140 -10.14 1.51 -8.50
C SER A 140 -9.53 2.82 -8.96
N ASP A 141 -8.45 2.73 -9.71
CA ASP A 141 -7.75 3.88 -10.27
C ASP A 141 -7.31 3.60 -11.71
N LYS A 142 -7.27 4.64 -12.53
CA LYS A 142 -6.82 4.57 -13.92
C LYS A 142 -5.65 5.52 -14.12
N LEU A 143 -4.53 4.99 -14.61
CA LEU A 143 -3.35 5.75 -14.95
C LEU A 143 -3.15 5.77 -16.46
N ASP A 144 -3.12 6.98 -17.01
CA ASP A 144 -2.81 7.22 -18.40
C ASP A 144 -1.30 7.52 -18.53
N ILE A 145 -0.58 6.67 -19.26
CA ILE A 145 0.86 6.79 -19.48
C ILE A 145 1.09 7.14 -20.95
N SER A 146 1.44 8.40 -21.17
CA SER A 146 1.85 8.88 -22.49
C SER A 146 3.34 8.62 -22.68
N ILE A 147 3.67 7.90 -23.73
CA ILE A 147 5.04 7.62 -24.17
C ILE A 147 5.48 8.67 -25.16
#